data_9a75b7cef86ad1367b37806d3e552c72
#
_entry.id   9a75b7cef86ad1367b37806d3e552c72
#
_cell.length_a   1.000
_cell.length_b   1.000
_cell.length_c   1.000
_cell.angle_alpha   90.00
_cell.angle_beta   90.00
_cell.angle_gamma   90.00
#
_symmetry.space_group_name_H-M   'P 1'
#
loop_
_entity.id
_entity.type
_entity.pdbx_description
1 polymer ?
#
loop_
_entity_poly.entity_id
_entity_poly.type
_entity_poly.pdbx_seq_one_letter_code
_entity_poly.pdbx_strand_id
1 'polypeptide(L)'
;VLFLLGVTVNYITRNSLGILAPELKSNLGITTEQYSWIVGAFQLAYTLFQPLCGWLIDVIGLKLGFMICAGLWALACLMHAGAGNWVHLALLRFFMGGAEAAATPANAKTIGEWFPKSERPIAAGWAGVGFSIGAMLAPPIIYFAHASFGWQGAFMFTGILAMLWVVLWWAFYHNPDKHPNLSKAELDFIRQDNEAPPIKLPFLTALKTVGKNKRFYGIAIPAFMAEPARAVMSFWVPLYLS
;
A
#
# COMPACT_ATOMS: atom_id res chain seq x y z
N VAL A 1 0.23 11.77 11.11
CA VAL A 1 1.25 12.28 10.15
C VAL A 1 2.08 11.12 9.60
N LEU A 2 2.74 10.30 10.42
CA LEU A 2 3.66 9.24 9.97
C LEU A 2 2.98 8.23 9.01
N PHE A 3 1.75 7.79 9.31
CA PHE A 3 0.98 6.90 8.44
C PHE A 3 0.65 7.57 7.09
N LEU A 4 0.27 8.85 7.11
CA LEU A 4 -0.02 9.63 5.90
C LEU A 4 1.20 9.73 4.97
N LEU A 5 2.39 9.96 5.52
CA LEU A 5 3.65 9.91 4.76
C LEU A 5 3.88 8.52 4.14
N GLY A 6 3.60 7.46 4.88
CA GLY A 6 3.71 6.09 4.37
C GLY A 6 2.81 5.80 3.19
N VAL A 7 1.56 6.23 3.28
CA VAL A 7 0.60 6.12 2.18
C VAL A 7 1.03 6.92 0.96
N THR A 8 1.56 8.13 1.17
CA THR A 8 2.12 8.97 0.09
C THR A 8 3.27 8.24 -0.62
N VAL A 9 4.24 7.71 0.12
CA VAL A 9 5.36 6.95 -0.42
C VAL A 9 4.89 5.68 -1.13
N ASN A 10 3.92 4.96 -0.57
CA ASN A 10 3.33 3.78 -1.19
C ASN A 10 2.77 4.09 -2.59
N TYR A 11 2.04 5.20 -2.75
CA TYR A 11 1.50 5.60 -4.04
C TYR A 11 2.58 6.04 -5.04
N ILE A 12 3.66 6.66 -4.56
CA ILE A 12 4.81 6.98 -5.40
C ILE A 12 5.44 5.69 -5.95
N THR A 13 5.72 4.69 -5.10
CA THR A 13 6.31 3.42 -5.54
C THR A 13 5.38 2.63 -6.47
N ARG A 14 4.08 2.60 -6.18
CA ARG A 14 3.06 1.93 -6.99
C ARG A 14 2.98 2.48 -8.42
N ASN A 15 2.99 3.81 -8.56
CA ASN A 15 2.84 4.47 -9.86
C ASN A 15 4.11 4.44 -10.71
N SER A 16 5.28 4.06 -10.15
CA SER A 16 6.55 4.02 -10.88
C SER A 16 6.48 3.18 -12.15
N LEU A 17 5.80 2.02 -12.13
CA LEU A 17 5.67 1.18 -13.33
C LEU A 17 4.90 1.88 -14.45
N GLY A 18 3.76 2.51 -14.13
CA GLY A 18 2.91 3.18 -15.12
C GLY A 18 3.62 4.35 -15.77
N ILE A 19 4.33 5.14 -14.98
CA ILE A 19 5.07 6.32 -15.46
C ILE A 19 6.27 5.91 -16.31
N LEU A 20 6.97 4.83 -15.93
CA LEU A 20 8.13 4.32 -16.66
C LEU A 20 7.77 3.32 -17.78
N ALA A 21 6.48 3.04 -17.99
CA ALA A 21 6.03 2.01 -18.92
C ALA A 21 6.57 2.19 -20.36
N PRO A 22 6.56 3.41 -20.96
CA PRO A 22 7.10 3.60 -22.31
C PRO A 22 8.59 3.23 -22.38
N GLU A 23 9.38 3.65 -21.42
CA GLU A 23 10.80 3.39 -21.31
C GLU A 23 11.10 1.90 -21.11
N LEU A 24 10.37 1.23 -20.21
CA LEU A 24 10.51 -0.20 -19.97
C LEU A 24 10.16 -1.02 -21.21
N LYS A 25 9.10 -0.63 -21.94
CA LYS A 25 8.73 -1.29 -23.20
C LYS A 25 9.81 -1.15 -24.27
N SER A 26 10.39 0.03 -24.40
CA SER A 26 11.47 0.30 -25.35
C SER A 26 12.76 -0.46 -25.00
N ASN A 27 13.22 -0.34 -23.74
CA ASN A 27 14.52 -0.89 -23.34
C ASN A 27 14.52 -2.43 -23.18
N LEU A 28 13.40 -3.01 -22.74
CA LEU A 28 13.28 -4.45 -22.49
C LEU A 28 12.52 -5.19 -23.59
N GLY A 29 12.10 -4.51 -24.64
CA GLY A 29 11.33 -5.11 -25.75
C GLY A 29 9.99 -5.69 -25.32
N ILE A 30 9.30 -5.07 -24.35
CA ILE A 30 8.08 -5.59 -23.75
C ILE A 30 6.87 -5.30 -24.64
N THR A 31 6.14 -6.35 -25.03
CA THR A 31 4.89 -6.20 -25.77
C THR A 31 3.76 -5.66 -24.88
N THR A 32 2.71 -5.14 -25.49
CA THR A 32 1.52 -4.67 -24.75
C THR A 32 0.85 -5.79 -23.96
N GLU A 33 0.86 -7.01 -24.49
CA GLU A 33 0.34 -8.19 -23.81
C GLU A 33 1.19 -8.54 -22.57
N GLN A 34 2.53 -8.55 -22.69
CA GLN A 34 3.44 -8.78 -21.57
C GLN A 34 3.30 -7.72 -20.48
N TYR A 35 3.10 -6.45 -20.89
CA TYR A 35 2.81 -5.38 -19.94
C TYR A 35 1.50 -5.61 -19.17
N SER A 36 0.47 -6.13 -19.86
CA SER A 36 -0.79 -6.52 -19.19
C SER A 36 -0.57 -7.59 -18.11
N TRP A 37 0.29 -8.57 -18.37
CA TRP A 37 0.64 -9.59 -17.39
C TRP A 37 1.40 -9.01 -16.20
N ILE A 38 2.31 -8.04 -16.41
CA ILE A 38 3.03 -7.35 -15.33
C ILE A 38 2.06 -6.59 -14.41
N VAL A 39 1.13 -5.83 -15.00
CA VAL A 39 0.10 -5.10 -14.24
C VAL A 39 -0.85 -6.07 -13.54
N GLY A 40 -1.29 -7.12 -14.24
CA GLY A 40 -2.20 -8.15 -13.71
C GLY A 40 -1.60 -8.92 -12.54
N ALA A 41 -0.30 -9.23 -12.59
CA ALA A 41 0.41 -9.92 -11.52
C ALA A 41 0.35 -9.16 -10.19
N PHE A 42 0.52 -7.84 -10.23
CA PHE A 42 0.38 -6.97 -9.05
C PHE A 42 -1.04 -7.01 -8.49
N GLN A 43 -2.04 -6.80 -9.34
CA GLN A 43 -3.44 -6.74 -8.92
C GLN A 43 -3.93 -8.07 -8.35
N LEU A 44 -3.52 -9.17 -8.97
CA LEU A 44 -3.82 -10.52 -8.48
C LEU A 44 -3.24 -10.73 -7.08
N ALA A 45 -1.95 -10.48 -6.90
CA ALA A 45 -1.29 -10.61 -5.61
C ALA A 45 -1.91 -9.69 -4.55
N TYR A 46 -2.14 -8.41 -4.89
CA TYR A 46 -2.76 -7.44 -4.00
C TYR A 46 -4.12 -7.94 -3.48
N THR A 47 -4.96 -8.46 -4.38
CA THR A 47 -6.28 -8.98 -4.02
C THR A 47 -6.20 -10.23 -3.13
N LEU A 48 -5.33 -11.18 -3.49
CA LEU A 48 -5.21 -12.45 -2.76
C LEU A 48 -4.58 -12.27 -1.37
N PHE A 49 -3.58 -11.41 -1.25
CA PHE A 49 -2.84 -11.24 -0.01
C PHE A 49 -3.46 -10.22 0.95
N GLN A 50 -4.40 -9.38 0.53
CA GLN A 50 -5.02 -8.38 1.38
C GLN A 50 -5.69 -8.97 2.64
N PRO A 51 -6.49 -10.03 2.58
CA PRO A 51 -7.03 -10.66 3.78
C PRO A 51 -5.94 -11.28 4.68
N LEU A 52 -4.90 -11.85 4.07
CA LEU A 52 -3.77 -12.43 4.79
C LEU A 52 -2.97 -11.37 5.53
N CYS A 53 -2.66 -10.25 4.87
CA CYS A 53 -1.97 -9.12 5.48
C CYS A 53 -2.78 -8.51 6.64
N GLY A 54 -4.11 -8.39 6.47
CA GLY A 54 -4.99 -7.91 7.53
C GLY A 54 -4.95 -8.83 8.75
N TRP A 55 -5.08 -10.12 8.55
CA TRP A 55 -4.96 -11.10 9.62
C TRP A 55 -3.58 -11.08 10.29
N LEU A 56 -2.50 -11.00 9.51
CA LEU A 56 -1.13 -10.89 10.04
C LEU A 56 -0.99 -9.67 10.96
N ILE A 57 -1.45 -8.49 10.52
CA ILE A 57 -1.44 -7.26 11.31
C ILE A 57 -2.27 -7.41 12.60
N ASP A 58 -3.37 -8.18 12.58
CA ASP A 58 -4.18 -8.43 13.77
C ASP A 58 -3.48 -9.35 14.77
N VAL A 59 -2.74 -10.34 14.29
CA VAL A 59 -2.04 -11.31 15.14
C VAL A 59 -0.79 -10.70 15.79
N ILE A 60 0.10 -10.10 14.98
CA ILE A 60 1.41 -9.61 15.45
C ILE A 60 1.42 -8.13 15.83
N GLY A 61 0.31 -7.42 15.58
CA GLY A 61 0.16 -5.99 15.84
C GLY A 61 0.54 -5.10 14.66
N LEU A 62 0.01 -3.88 14.67
CA LEU A 62 0.15 -2.92 13.58
C LEU A 62 1.61 -2.51 13.34
N LYS A 63 2.38 -2.22 14.41
CA LYS A 63 3.77 -1.76 14.27
C LYS A 63 4.62 -2.74 13.47
N LEU A 64 4.67 -4.00 13.91
CA LEU A 64 5.52 -5.02 13.29
C LEU A 64 4.92 -5.55 11.99
N GLY A 65 3.61 -5.81 11.94
CA GLY A 65 2.96 -6.37 10.76
C GLY A 65 3.07 -5.46 9.57
N PHE A 66 2.79 -4.16 9.76
CA PHE A 66 2.92 -3.20 8.68
C PHE A 66 4.37 -2.92 8.31
N MET A 67 5.29 -2.86 9.30
CA MET A 67 6.72 -2.69 9.05
C MET A 67 7.30 -3.81 8.17
N ILE A 68 6.98 -5.06 8.45
CA ILE A 68 7.45 -6.20 7.66
C ILE A 68 6.95 -6.11 6.21
N CYS A 69 5.65 -5.89 6.04
CA CYS A 69 5.08 -5.75 4.71
C CYS A 69 5.67 -4.55 3.96
N ALA A 70 5.83 -3.41 4.65
CA ALA A 70 6.43 -2.22 4.08
C ALA A 70 7.90 -2.44 3.66
N GLY A 71 8.69 -3.12 4.47
CA GLY A 71 10.06 -3.49 4.13
C GLY A 71 10.13 -4.41 2.91
N LEU A 72 9.22 -5.38 2.82
CA LEU A 72 9.15 -6.28 1.67
C LEU A 72 8.77 -5.55 0.38
N TRP A 73 7.78 -4.62 0.40
CA TRP A 73 7.48 -3.84 -0.81
C TRP A 73 8.61 -2.90 -1.19
N ALA A 74 9.28 -2.25 -0.22
CA ALA A 74 10.42 -1.39 -0.49
C ALA A 74 11.57 -2.17 -1.12
N LEU A 75 11.87 -3.37 -0.61
CA LEU A 75 12.86 -4.27 -1.18
C LEU A 75 12.47 -4.71 -2.59
N ALA A 76 11.22 -5.12 -2.80
CA ALA A 76 10.74 -5.48 -4.13
C ALA A 76 10.86 -4.30 -5.11
N CYS A 77 10.57 -3.07 -4.67
CA CYS A 77 10.76 -1.86 -5.48
C CYS A 77 12.23 -1.67 -5.89
N LEU A 78 13.17 -1.82 -4.96
CA LEU A 78 14.61 -1.76 -5.25
C LEU A 78 15.04 -2.82 -6.27
N MET A 79 14.53 -4.05 -6.12
CA MET A 79 14.88 -5.15 -7.02
C MET A 79 14.39 -4.94 -8.45
N HIS A 80 13.37 -4.09 -8.70
CA HIS A 80 12.93 -3.75 -10.06
C HIS A 80 14.06 -3.16 -10.89
N ALA A 81 15.03 -2.46 -10.29
CA ALA A 81 16.20 -1.91 -10.99
C ALA A 81 17.07 -3.00 -11.66
N GLY A 82 17.05 -4.23 -11.16
CA GLY A 82 17.77 -5.37 -11.73
C GLY A 82 16.95 -6.22 -12.71
N ALA A 83 15.74 -5.79 -13.08
CA ALA A 83 14.90 -6.58 -13.97
C ALA A 83 15.46 -6.57 -15.40
N GLY A 84 15.77 -7.76 -15.94
CA GLY A 84 16.32 -7.92 -17.29
C GLY A 84 15.29 -8.34 -18.35
N ASN A 85 14.05 -8.66 -17.96
CA ASN A 85 12.96 -9.06 -18.86
C ASN A 85 11.59 -8.88 -18.20
N TRP A 86 10.53 -9.08 -18.98
CA TRP A 86 9.15 -8.91 -18.53
C TRP A 86 8.74 -9.89 -17.41
N VAL A 87 9.29 -11.11 -17.40
CA VAL A 87 8.98 -12.12 -16.38
C VAL A 87 9.54 -11.70 -15.02
N HIS A 88 10.78 -11.16 -14.98
CA HIS A 88 11.34 -10.60 -13.76
C HIS A 88 10.47 -9.47 -13.22
N LEU A 89 10.01 -8.55 -14.10
CA LEU A 89 9.09 -7.48 -13.71
C LEU A 89 7.76 -8.02 -13.19
N ALA A 90 7.18 -9.03 -13.83
CA ALA A 90 5.91 -9.63 -13.40
C ALA A 90 6.04 -10.30 -12.02
N LEU A 91 7.12 -11.04 -11.79
CA LEU A 91 7.40 -11.67 -10.48
C LEU A 91 7.60 -10.61 -9.39
N LEU A 92 8.42 -9.59 -9.65
CA LEU A 92 8.65 -8.51 -8.69
C LEU A 92 7.38 -7.72 -8.40
N ARG A 93 6.53 -7.49 -9.40
CA ARG A 93 5.21 -6.88 -9.24
C ARG A 93 4.26 -7.75 -8.42
N PHE A 94 4.30 -9.07 -8.60
CA PHE A 94 3.53 -10.00 -7.78
C PHE A 94 3.95 -9.90 -6.30
N PHE A 95 5.24 -9.98 -6.00
CA PHE A 95 5.74 -9.84 -4.62
C PHE A 95 5.45 -8.46 -4.02
N MET A 96 5.66 -7.40 -4.80
CA MET A 96 5.36 -6.05 -4.39
C MET A 96 3.86 -5.87 -4.08
N GLY A 97 2.98 -6.35 -4.97
CA GLY A 97 1.52 -6.27 -4.79
C GLY A 97 1.06 -7.02 -3.54
N GLY A 98 1.62 -8.22 -3.30
CA GLY A 98 1.33 -9.00 -2.09
C GLY A 98 1.74 -8.29 -0.81
N ALA A 99 2.89 -7.63 -0.80
CA ALA A 99 3.39 -6.87 0.35
C ALA A 99 2.61 -5.54 0.55
N GLU A 100 2.33 -4.82 -0.53
CA GLU A 100 1.54 -3.58 -0.50
C GLU A 100 0.08 -3.79 -0.08
N ALA A 101 -0.45 -5.00 -0.23
CA ALA A 101 -1.79 -5.37 0.21
C ALA A 101 -2.06 -5.07 1.69
N ALA A 102 -0.99 -4.96 2.50
CA ALA A 102 -1.06 -4.57 3.91
C ALA A 102 -1.52 -3.10 4.14
N ALA A 103 -1.37 -2.22 3.16
CA ALA A 103 -1.63 -0.78 3.33
C ALA A 103 -3.10 -0.49 3.71
N THR A 104 -4.06 -1.16 3.08
CA THR A 104 -5.49 -0.97 3.36
C THR A 104 -5.90 -1.42 4.77
N PRO A 105 -5.61 -2.67 5.22
CA PRO A 105 -5.92 -3.07 6.58
C PRO A 105 -5.11 -2.30 7.63
N ALA A 106 -3.86 -1.92 7.35
CA ALA A 106 -3.08 -1.05 8.23
C ALA A 106 -3.72 0.32 8.41
N ASN A 107 -4.28 0.91 7.34
CA ASN A 107 -5.03 2.16 7.40
C ASN A 107 -6.23 2.05 8.34
N ALA A 108 -7.08 1.06 8.10
CA ALA A 108 -8.27 0.84 8.92
C ALA A 108 -7.90 0.62 10.40
N LYS A 109 -6.85 -0.15 10.67
CA LYS A 109 -6.38 -0.42 12.03
C LYS A 109 -5.76 0.81 12.69
N THR A 110 -4.96 1.61 11.96
CA THR A 110 -4.41 2.87 12.46
C THR A 110 -5.53 3.81 12.89
N ILE A 111 -6.57 3.97 12.05
CA ILE A 111 -7.71 4.80 12.36
C ILE A 111 -8.47 4.25 13.59
N GLY A 112 -8.70 2.93 13.63
CA GLY A 112 -9.38 2.29 14.75
C GLY A 112 -8.64 2.39 16.09
N GLU A 113 -7.30 2.36 16.08
CA GLU A 113 -6.47 2.44 17.29
C GLU A 113 -6.25 3.86 17.80
N TRP A 114 -6.17 4.87 16.88
CA TRP A 114 -5.79 6.25 17.22
C TRP A 114 -6.94 7.23 17.32
N PHE A 115 -8.15 6.88 16.84
CA PHE A 115 -9.27 7.81 16.80
C PHE A 115 -10.54 7.19 17.41
N PRO A 116 -11.28 7.96 18.24
CA PRO A 116 -12.60 7.56 18.69
C PRO A 116 -13.56 7.47 17.49
N LYS A 117 -14.69 6.75 17.65
CA LYS A 117 -15.65 6.51 16.55
C LYS A 117 -16.12 7.77 15.86
N SER A 118 -16.34 8.84 16.63
CA SER A 118 -16.80 10.14 16.12
C SER A 118 -15.82 10.79 15.13
N GLU A 119 -14.52 10.54 15.26
CA GLU A 119 -13.48 11.17 14.44
C GLU A 119 -12.96 10.27 13.30
N ARG A 120 -13.29 8.96 13.30
CA ARG A 120 -12.84 8.01 12.27
C ARG A 120 -13.16 8.41 10.83
N PRO A 121 -14.34 8.99 10.52
CA PRO A 121 -14.65 9.45 9.16
C PRO A 121 -13.69 10.57 8.71
N ILE A 122 -13.35 11.50 9.62
CA ILE A 122 -12.41 12.59 9.34
C ILE A 122 -11.00 12.04 9.12
N ALA A 123 -10.55 11.12 9.98
CA ALA A 123 -9.25 10.47 9.86
C ALA A 123 -9.13 9.65 8.55
N ALA A 124 -10.21 8.99 8.13
CA ALA A 124 -10.27 8.30 6.84
C ALA A 124 -10.17 9.27 5.65
N GLY A 125 -10.81 10.43 5.75
CA GLY A 125 -10.68 11.51 4.76
C GLY A 125 -9.23 11.99 4.63
N TRP A 126 -8.53 12.22 5.73
CA TRP A 126 -7.11 12.59 5.72
C TRP A 126 -6.21 11.51 5.11
N ALA A 127 -6.49 10.22 5.37
CA ALA A 127 -5.79 9.13 4.70
C ALA A 127 -5.99 9.19 3.18
N GLY A 128 -7.21 9.50 2.72
CA GLY A 128 -7.52 9.74 1.30
C GLY A 128 -6.69 10.88 0.68
N VAL A 129 -6.46 11.95 1.42
CA VAL A 129 -5.57 13.05 1.01
C VAL A 129 -4.14 12.54 0.81
N GLY A 130 -3.63 11.67 1.68
CA GLY A 130 -2.30 11.08 1.53
C GLY A 130 -2.16 10.28 0.23
N PHE A 131 -3.16 9.50 -0.15
CA PHE A 131 -3.20 8.80 -1.44
C PHE A 131 -3.16 9.77 -2.63
N SER A 132 -3.94 10.83 -2.58
CA SER A 132 -3.99 11.84 -3.64
C SER A 132 -2.67 12.62 -3.78
N ILE A 133 -2.06 12.99 -2.66
CA ILE A 133 -0.74 13.65 -2.65
C ILE A 133 0.32 12.71 -3.26
N GLY A 134 0.32 11.43 -2.89
CA GLY A 134 1.24 10.44 -3.45
C GLY A 134 1.07 10.28 -4.97
N ALA A 135 -0.17 10.18 -5.45
CA ALA A 135 -0.45 10.11 -6.88
C ALA A 135 -0.01 11.37 -7.65
N MET A 136 -0.20 12.55 -7.05
CA MET A 136 0.21 13.83 -7.65
C MET A 136 1.72 14.02 -7.66
N LEU A 137 2.42 13.60 -6.60
CA LEU A 137 3.87 13.73 -6.48
C LEU A 137 4.65 12.66 -7.24
N ALA A 138 4.02 11.53 -7.57
CA ALA A 138 4.68 10.43 -8.26
C ALA A 138 5.27 10.85 -9.62
N PRO A 139 4.53 11.50 -10.55
CA PRO A 139 5.09 11.87 -11.85
C PRO A 139 6.33 12.77 -11.76
N PRO A 140 6.33 13.92 -11.06
CA PRO A 140 7.51 14.77 -11.01
C PRO A 140 8.71 14.11 -10.31
N ILE A 141 8.49 13.34 -9.25
CA ILE A 141 9.57 12.64 -8.52
C ILE A 141 10.20 11.57 -9.40
N ILE A 142 9.37 10.75 -10.07
CA ILE A 142 9.84 9.64 -10.91
C ILE A 142 10.50 10.19 -12.17
N TYR A 143 9.93 11.24 -12.79
CA TYR A 143 10.54 11.90 -13.94
C TYR A 143 11.92 12.47 -13.61
N PHE A 144 12.07 13.17 -12.50
CA PHE A 144 13.36 13.69 -12.04
C PHE A 144 14.38 12.56 -11.82
N ALA A 145 13.99 11.50 -11.12
CA ALA A 145 14.87 10.36 -10.88
C ALA A 145 15.25 9.64 -12.19
N HIS A 146 14.28 9.49 -13.11
CA HIS A 146 14.50 8.90 -14.42
C HIS A 146 15.44 9.74 -15.28
N ALA A 147 15.24 11.06 -15.35
CA ALA A 147 16.09 11.96 -16.14
C ALA A 147 17.55 11.98 -15.65
N SER A 148 17.77 11.77 -14.35
CA SER A 148 19.10 11.79 -13.74
C SER A 148 19.82 10.43 -13.76
N PHE A 149 19.07 9.32 -13.60
CA PHE A 149 19.65 8.00 -13.32
C PHE A 149 19.03 6.86 -14.16
N GLY A 150 18.22 7.19 -15.17
CA GLY A 150 17.49 6.20 -15.97
C GLY A 150 16.37 5.49 -15.20
N TRP A 151 15.69 4.55 -15.85
CA TRP A 151 14.56 3.83 -15.25
C TRP A 151 14.96 2.96 -14.04
N GLN A 152 16.17 2.37 -14.06
CA GLN A 152 16.71 1.62 -12.94
C GLN A 152 16.89 2.53 -11.71
N GLY A 153 17.49 3.72 -11.94
CA GLY A 153 17.68 4.70 -10.89
C GLY A 153 16.37 5.24 -10.31
N ALA A 154 15.32 5.36 -11.12
CA ALA A 154 14.00 5.75 -10.64
C ALA A 154 13.40 4.72 -9.68
N PHE A 155 13.53 3.41 -9.97
CA PHE A 155 13.11 2.35 -9.04
C PHE A 155 13.98 2.32 -7.77
N MET A 156 15.29 2.50 -7.92
CA MET A 156 16.18 2.58 -6.75
C MET A 156 15.82 3.77 -5.86
N PHE A 157 15.62 4.95 -6.44
CA PHE A 157 15.27 6.16 -5.70
C PHE A 157 13.96 6.00 -4.92
N THR A 158 12.91 5.53 -5.58
CA THR A 158 11.60 5.33 -4.94
C THR A 158 11.63 4.21 -3.91
N GLY A 159 12.39 3.16 -4.13
CA GLY A 159 12.61 2.06 -3.18
C GLY A 159 13.42 2.50 -1.95
N ILE A 160 14.45 3.33 -2.13
CA ILE A 160 15.19 3.94 -1.01
C ILE A 160 14.28 4.85 -0.20
N LEU A 161 13.45 5.67 -0.84
CA LEU A 161 12.48 6.52 -0.16
C LEU A 161 11.51 5.69 0.70
N ALA A 162 11.03 4.56 0.16
CA ALA A 162 10.20 3.63 0.91
C ALA A 162 10.94 2.99 2.10
N MET A 163 12.19 2.60 1.91
CA MET A 163 13.01 2.01 2.98
C MET A 163 13.29 3.03 4.10
N LEU A 164 13.59 4.29 3.75
CA LEU A 164 13.74 5.37 4.72
C LEU A 164 12.46 5.56 5.54
N TRP A 165 11.30 5.52 4.88
CA TRP A 165 10.04 5.59 5.62
C TRP A 165 9.84 4.38 6.56
N VAL A 166 10.24 3.17 6.17
CA VAL A 166 10.20 1.99 7.05
C VAL A 166 11.04 2.22 8.31
N VAL A 167 12.23 2.82 8.17
CA VAL A 167 13.08 3.18 9.32
C VAL A 167 12.40 4.22 10.21
N LEU A 168 11.78 5.25 9.63
CA LEU A 168 11.00 6.23 10.39
C LEU A 168 9.82 5.58 11.11
N TRP A 169 9.11 4.66 10.45
CA TRP A 169 8.03 3.91 11.08
C TRP A 169 8.52 3.09 12.26
N TRP A 170 9.60 2.35 12.13
CA TRP A 170 10.17 1.57 13.20
C TRP A 170 10.58 2.44 14.40
N ALA A 171 11.23 3.57 14.14
CA ALA A 171 11.75 4.46 15.17
C ALA A 171 10.64 5.24 15.91
N PHE A 172 9.66 5.76 15.18
CA PHE A 172 8.71 6.74 15.72
C PHE A 172 7.29 6.20 15.94
N TYR A 173 6.90 5.09 15.29
CA TYR A 173 5.56 4.57 15.53
C TYR A 173 5.49 3.82 16.85
N HIS A 174 4.50 4.19 17.65
CA HIS A 174 4.14 3.48 18.90
C HIS A 174 2.61 3.30 18.89
N ASN A 175 2.14 2.23 19.53
CA ASN A 175 0.71 2.09 19.79
C ASN A 175 0.27 3.14 20.82
N PRO A 176 -0.99 3.61 20.81
CA PRO A 176 -1.46 4.64 21.76
C PRO A 176 -1.14 4.31 23.21
N ASP A 177 -1.36 3.07 23.64
CA ASP A 177 -1.13 2.63 25.02
C ASP A 177 0.35 2.65 25.48
N LYS A 178 1.28 2.74 24.52
CA LYS A 178 2.74 2.74 24.76
C LYS A 178 3.43 3.99 24.22
N HIS A 179 2.66 5.00 23.85
CA HIS A 179 3.22 6.22 23.24
C HIS A 179 3.84 7.12 24.33
N PRO A 180 5.15 7.46 24.27
CA PRO A 180 5.85 8.14 25.35
C PRO A 180 5.33 9.54 25.64
N ASN A 181 4.79 10.22 24.64
CA ASN A 181 4.37 11.63 24.74
C ASN A 181 2.83 11.81 24.76
N LEU A 182 2.06 10.73 24.87
CA LEU A 182 0.60 10.82 24.92
C LEU A 182 0.16 11.06 26.38
N SER A 183 -0.60 12.14 26.61
CA SER A 183 -1.15 12.41 27.94
C SER A 183 -2.25 11.41 28.28
N LYS A 184 -2.48 11.21 29.60
CA LYS A 184 -3.57 10.35 30.06
C LYS A 184 -4.94 10.82 29.54
N ALA A 185 -5.17 12.14 29.53
CA ALA A 185 -6.42 12.71 29.04
C ALA A 185 -6.65 12.43 27.54
N GLU A 186 -5.60 12.49 26.72
CA GLU A 186 -5.68 12.13 25.29
C GLU A 186 -5.93 10.64 25.10
N LEU A 187 -5.29 9.78 25.89
CA LEU A 187 -5.52 8.34 25.84
C LEU A 187 -6.97 8.00 26.24
N ASP A 188 -7.48 8.62 27.31
CA ASP A 188 -8.85 8.45 27.76
C ASP A 188 -9.85 8.93 26.68
N PHE A 189 -9.53 10.04 25.99
CA PHE A 189 -10.33 10.52 24.86
C PHE A 189 -10.34 9.52 23.70
N ILE A 190 -9.17 8.98 23.31
CA ILE A 190 -9.10 7.94 22.26
C ILE A 190 -9.93 6.71 22.65
N ARG A 191 -9.93 6.33 23.92
CA ARG A 191 -10.60 5.13 24.45
C ARG A 191 -12.03 5.37 24.92
N GLN A 192 -12.61 6.57 24.76
CA GLN A 192 -13.93 6.95 25.29
C GLN A 192 -15.06 6.00 24.85
N ASP A 193 -14.94 5.33 23.70
CA ASP A 193 -15.96 4.42 23.18
C ASP A 193 -15.95 3.02 23.87
N ASN A 194 -15.01 2.74 24.76
CA ASN A 194 -14.87 1.46 25.50
C ASN A 194 -15.01 0.22 24.59
N GLU A 195 -14.38 0.26 23.41
CA GLU A 195 -14.44 -0.87 22.47
C GLU A 195 -13.77 -2.11 23.07
N ALA A 196 -14.45 -3.24 22.96
CA ALA A 196 -13.87 -4.51 23.34
C ALA A 196 -12.63 -4.82 22.49
N PRO A 197 -11.57 -5.40 23.06
CA PRO A 197 -10.39 -5.77 22.31
C PRO A 197 -10.76 -6.72 21.16
N PRO A 198 -10.12 -6.59 19.99
CA PRO A 198 -10.42 -7.42 18.85
C PRO A 198 -10.17 -8.90 19.15
N ILE A 199 -11.13 -9.76 18.82
CA ILE A 199 -11.02 -11.20 18.99
C ILE A 199 -10.05 -11.73 17.94
N LYS A 200 -8.95 -12.33 18.36
CA LYS A 200 -7.98 -12.98 17.46
C LYS A 200 -8.53 -14.35 17.03
N LEU A 201 -8.95 -14.44 15.78
CA LEU A 201 -9.45 -15.68 15.19
C LEU A 201 -8.39 -16.32 14.29
N PRO A 202 -8.36 -17.67 14.16
CA PRO A 202 -7.61 -18.34 13.11
C PRO A 202 -8.05 -17.85 11.74
N PHE A 203 -7.10 -17.72 10.78
CA PHE A 203 -7.34 -17.10 9.47
C PHE A 203 -8.58 -17.65 8.74
N LEU A 204 -8.69 -18.97 8.64
CA LEU A 204 -9.84 -19.61 7.96
C LEU A 204 -11.18 -19.33 8.65
N THR A 205 -11.18 -19.23 9.98
CA THR A 205 -12.38 -18.92 10.76
C THR A 205 -12.78 -17.47 10.52
N ALA A 206 -11.82 -16.54 10.54
CA ALA A 206 -12.05 -15.13 10.24
C ALA A 206 -12.63 -14.96 8.82
N LEU A 207 -12.05 -15.61 7.82
CA LEU A 207 -12.50 -15.57 6.44
C LEU A 207 -13.94 -16.11 6.28
N LYS A 208 -14.25 -17.25 6.91
CA LYS A 208 -15.61 -17.81 6.92
C LYS A 208 -16.63 -16.88 7.59
N THR A 209 -16.23 -16.22 8.68
CA THR A 209 -17.10 -15.29 9.42
C THR A 209 -17.43 -14.06 8.57
N VAL A 210 -16.42 -13.47 7.92
CA VAL A 210 -16.61 -12.34 7.00
C VAL A 210 -17.46 -12.75 5.80
N GLY A 211 -17.18 -13.90 5.16
CA GLY A 211 -17.93 -14.38 4.01
C GLY A 211 -19.40 -14.71 4.28
N LYS A 212 -19.76 -14.99 5.52
CA LYS A 212 -21.18 -15.17 5.92
C LYS A 212 -21.92 -13.87 6.17
N ASN A 213 -21.21 -12.74 6.31
CA ASN A 213 -21.81 -11.45 6.61
C ASN A 213 -22.32 -10.76 5.33
N LYS A 214 -23.65 -10.63 5.19
CA LYS A 214 -24.26 -9.98 4.01
C LYS A 214 -23.80 -8.53 3.81
N ARG A 215 -23.44 -7.80 4.86
CA ARG A 215 -22.92 -6.42 4.78
C ARG A 215 -21.56 -6.36 4.07
N PHE A 216 -20.78 -7.44 4.14
CA PHE A 216 -19.51 -7.55 3.40
C PHE A 216 -19.73 -7.40 1.90
N TYR A 217 -20.71 -8.06 1.33
CA TYR A 217 -21.01 -7.99 -0.10
C TYR A 217 -21.49 -6.62 -0.56
N GLY A 218 -22.18 -5.88 0.30
CA GLY A 218 -22.60 -4.50 0.03
C GLY A 218 -21.41 -3.53 -0.14
N ILE A 219 -20.23 -3.86 0.40
CA ILE A 219 -19.00 -3.08 0.24
C ILE A 219 -18.12 -3.69 -0.86
N ALA A 220 -18.02 -5.01 -0.89
CA ALA A 220 -17.11 -5.72 -1.79
C ALA A 220 -17.52 -5.58 -3.28
N ILE A 221 -18.82 -5.66 -3.58
CA ILE A 221 -19.30 -5.59 -4.98
C ILE A 221 -19.04 -4.20 -5.59
N PRO A 222 -19.41 -3.06 -4.98
CA PRO A 222 -19.08 -1.75 -5.52
C PRO A 222 -17.58 -1.51 -5.65
N ALA A 223 -16.78 -1.97 -4.68
CA ALA A 223 -15.33 -1.86 -4.74
C ALA A 223 -14.76 -2.66 -5.93
N PHE A 224 -15.21 -3.89 -6.12
CA PHE A 224 -14.80 -4.72 -7.26
C PHE A 224 -15.15 -4.08 -8.61
N MET A 225 -16.30 -3.44 -8.74
CA MET A 225 -16.71 -2.75 -9.97
C MET A 225 -15.93 -1.45 -10.23
N ALA A 226 -15.47 -0.76 -9.19
CA ALA A 226 -14.74 0.50 -9.32
C ALA A 226 -13.23 0.29 -9.64
N GLU A 227 -12.64 -0.82 -9.23
CA GLU A 227 -11.20 -1.06 -9.33
C GLU A 227 -10.67 -1.11 -10.77
N PRO A 228 -11.35 -1.74 -11.77
CA PRO A 228 -10.90 -1.71 -13.16
C PRO A 228 -10.76 -0.29 -13.73
N ALA A 229 -11.68 0.62 -13.42
CA ALA A 229 -11.59 2.00 -13.88
C ALA A 229 -10.34 2.72 -13.34
N ARG A 230 -10.02 2.51 -12.05
CA ARG A 230 -8.79 3.06 -11.44
C ARG A 230 -7.52 2.47 -12.07
N ALA A 231 -7.52 1.16 -12.33
CA ALA A 231 -6.39 0.49 -12.97
C ALA A 231 -6.13 1.03 -14.37
N VAL A 232 -7.18 1.26 -15.17
CA VAL A 232 -7.06 1.87 -16.50
C VAL A 232 -6.43 3.26 -16.39
N MET A 233 -6.92 4.11 -15.51
CA MET A 233 -6.39 5.46 -15.32
C MET A 233 -4.91 5.45 -14.89
N SER A 234 -4.52 4.56 -14.00
CA SER A 234 -3.16 4.56 -13.44
C SER A 234 -2.11 3.92 -14.33
N PHE A 235 -2.46 2.91 -15.13
CA PHE A 235 -1.48 2.10 -15.84
C PHE A 235 -1.59 2.22 -17.37
N TRP A 236 -2.78 2.48 -17.91
CA TRP A 236 -2.99 2.51 -19.34
C TRP A 236 -3.02 3.92 -19.93
N VAL A 237 -3.58 4.89 -19.23
CA VAL A 237 -3.59 6.28 -19.72
C VAL A 237 -2.18 6.82 -19.96
N PRO A 238 -1.18 6.67 -19.05
CA PRO A 238 0.19 7.10 -19.34
C PRO A 238 0.78 6.45 -20.59
N LEU A 239 0.45 5.17 -20.83
CA LEU A 239 0.93 4.43 -21.99
C LEU A 239 0.29 4.91 -23.30
N TYR A 240 -0.96 5.39 -23.26
CA TYR A 240 -1.64 5.92 -24.46
C TYR A 240 -1.24 7.35 -24.82
N LEU A 241 -0.76 8.11 -23.84
CA LEU A 241 -0.36 9.50 -24.04
C LEU A 241 1.12 9.67 -24.42
N SER A 242 1.89 8.59 -24.38
CA SER A 242 3.31 8.55 -24.78
C SER A 242 3.46 8.17 -26.23
#